data_934148e16c008225d4f05ce003bd1d7f
#
_entry.id   934148e16c008225d4f05ce003bd1d7f
#
_cell.length_a   1.000
_cell.length_b   1.000
_cell.length_c   1.000
_cell.angle_alpha   90.00
_cell.angle_beta   90.00
_cell.angle_gamma   90.00
#
_symmetry.space_group_name_H-M   'P 1'
#
loop_
_entity.id
_entity.type
_entity.pdbx_description
1 polymer ?
#
loop_
_entity_poly.entity_id
_entity_poly.type
_entity_poly.pdbx_seq_one_letter_code
_entity_poly.pdbx_strand_id
1 'polypeptide(L)'
;MKKNKDIKVLLVDDEEAFVNTLAQRLKMRELNVNTVYDGEQALSKVKSEEPDVMVLDLKMPGLHGMDVLKEIRKAYPNMQVIILTGHGTEKDEEEARRLGGFDFLRKPADIETLVGKIKEAYSEKLERALTAIAFAEEGEFETARKIIKEEE
;
A
#
# COMPACT_ATOMS: atom_id res chain seq x y z
N MET A 1 16.82 -8.02 -11.95
CA MET A 1 16.51 -7.35 -10.66
C MET A 1 15.75 -6.06 -10.91
N LYS A 2 14.60 -5.90 -10.27
CA LYS A 2 13.78 -4.70 -10.43
C LYS A 2 14.39 -3.53 -9.68
N LYS A 3 14.51 -2.39 -10.35
CA LYS A 3 15.04 -1.16 -9.74
C LYS A 3 13.93 -0.49 -8.94
N ASN A 4 14.29 0.34 -7.95
CA ASN A 4 13.32 1.08 -7.12
C ASN A 4 12.34 1.90 -7.95
N LYS A 5 12.78 2.51 -9.04
CA LYS A 5 11.94 3.33 -9.92
C LYS A 5 10.80 2.56 -10.59
N ASP A 6 10.87 1.23 -10.55
CA ASP A 6 9.81 0.37 -11.08
C ASP A 6 8.71 0.13 -10.06
N ILE A 7 8.94 0.49 -8.78
CA ILE A 7 7.94 0.35 -7.73
C ILE A 7 7.02 1.57 -7.77
N LYS A 8 5.74 1.34 -8.03
CA LYS A 8 4.73 2.39 -8.07
C LYS A 8 4.14 2.59 -6.68
N VAL A 9 4.27 3.79 -6.15
CA VAL A 9 3.79 4.16 -4.81
C VAL A 9 2.74 5.25 -4.92
N LEU A 10 1.62 5.08 -4.22
CA LEU A 10 0.61 6.12 -4.10
C LEU A 10 0.58 6.60 -2.65
N LEU A 11 0.82 7.89 -2.45
CA LEU A 11 0.72 8.53 -1.13
C LEU A 11 -0.66 9.15 -0.99
N VAL A 12 -1.34 8.84 0.11
CA VAL A 12 -2.70 9.33 0.39
C VAL A 12 -2.69 10.05 1.74
N ASP A 13 -2.80 11.38 1.73
CA ASP A 13 -2.71 12.18 2.94
C ASP A 13 -3.25 13.58 2.65
N ASP A 14 -4.10 14.12 3.50
CA ASP A 14 -4.70 15.45 3.33
C ASP A 14 -3.77 16.61 3.71
N GLU A 15 -2.67 16.32 4.38
CA GLU A 15 -1.64 17.30 4.70
C GLU A 15 -0.74 17.52 3.48
N GLU A 16 -1.17 18.38 2.55
CA GLU A 16 -0.53 18.54 1.24
C GLU A 16 0.96 18.88 1.33
N ALA A 17 1.34 19.81 2.20
CA ALA A 17 2.75 20.18 2.35
C ALA A 17 3.60 19.00 2.80
N PHE A 18 3.11 18.22 3.75
CA PHE A 18 3.79 17.04 4.25
C PHE A 18 3.96 15.99 3.15
N VAL A 19 2.85 15.63 2.49
CA VAL A 19 2.87 14.54 1.52
C VAL A 19 3.65 14.89 0.26
N ASN A 20 3.62 16.15 -0.15
CA ASN A 20 4.38 16.60 -1.32
C ASN A 20 5.88 16.60 -1.04
N THR A 21 6.29 16.99 0.17
CA THR A 21 7.70 16.89 0.59
C THR A 21 8.14 15.43 0.66
N LEU A 22 7.30 14.58 1.23
CA LEU A 22 7.56 13.14 1.30
C LEU A 22 7.71 12.53 -0.10
N ALA A 23 6.82 12.91 -1.02
CA ALA A 23 6.88 12.45 -2.40
C ALA A 23 8.21 12.78 -3.06
N GLN A 24 8.70 14.02 -2.87
CA GLN A 24 9.99 14.43 -3.42
C GLN A 24 11.14 13.60 -2.86
N ARG A 25 11.12 13.34 -1.56
CA ARG A 25 12.14 12.52 -0.91
C ARG A 25 12.15 11.08 -1.43
N LEU A 26 10.97 10.51 -1.63
CA LEU A 26 10.86 9.16 -2.17
C LEU A 26 11.30 9.10 -3.63
N LYS A 27 10.98 10.13 -4.42
CA LYS A 27 11.43 10.22 -5.81
C LYS A 27 12.95 10.31 -5.91
N MET A 28 13.59 10.98 -4.97
CA MET A 28 15.05 11.04 -4.91
C MET A 28 15.67 9.66 -4.64
N ARG A 29 14.89 8.73 -4.13
CA ARG A 29 15.30 7.35 -3.91
C ARG A 29 14.81 6.43 -5.03
N GLU A 30 14.50 7.02 -6.17
CA GLU A 30 14.14 6.32 -7.41
C GLU A 30 12.83 5.54 -7.35
N LEU A 31 11.92 5.92 -6.45
CA LEU A 31 10.56 5.37 -6.43
C LEU A 31 9.66 6.17 -7.38
N ASN A 32 8.71 5.49 -7.99
CA ASN A 32 7.72 6.13 -8.86
C ASN A 32 6.51 6.51 -8.00
N VAL A 33 6.39 7.80 -7.65
CA VAL A 33 5.45 8.27 -6.63
C VAL A 33 4.41 9.21 -7.21
N ASN A 34 3.15 8.95 -6.87
CA ASN A 34 2.03 9.86 -7.09
C ASN A 34 1.41 10.20 -5.74
N THR A 35 0.74 11.34 -5.66
CA THR A 35 0.07 11.79 -4.43
C THR A 35 -1.39 12.10 -4.70
N VAL A 36 -2.24 11.78 -3.73
CA VAL A 36 -3.63 12.23 -3.67
C VAL A 36 -3.92 12.69 -2.24
N TYR A 37 -4.98 13.46 -2.05
CA TYR A 37 -5.18 14.18 -0.79
C TYR A 37 -6.42 13.77 -0.02
N ASP A 38 -7.17 12.81 -0.51
CA ASP A 38 -8.31 12.25 0.23
C ASP A 38 -8.62 10.81 -0.25
N GLY A 39 -9.51 10.15 0.47
CA GLY A 39 -9.83 8.75 0.19
C GLY A 39 -10.53 8.53 -1.13
N GLU A 40 -11.38 9.46 -1.55
CA GLU A 40 -12.10 9.34 -2.81
C GLU A 40 -11.15 9.48 -3.99
N GLN A 41 -10.22 10.42 -3.91
CA GLN A 41 -9.16 10.57 -4.90
C GLN A 41 -8.29 9.30 -4.95
N ALA A 42 -8.03 8.68 -3.79
CA ALA A 42 -7.24 7.45 -3.73
C ALA A 42 -7.92 6.33 -4.51
N LEU A 43 -9.21 6.10 -4.26
CA LEU A 43 -9.96 5.05 -4.95
C LEU A 43 -10.04 5.30 -6.45
N SER A 44 -10.25 6.55 -6.84
CA SER A 44 -10.29 6.94 -8.25
C SER A 44 -8.93 6.73 -8.94
N LYS A 45 -7.85 7.13 -8.28
CA LYS A 45 -6.49 6.99 -8.83
C LYS A 45 -6.10 5.53 -9.00
N VAL A 46 -6.41 4.70 -8.02
CA VAL A 46 -6.13 3.26 -8.07
C VAL A 46 -6.84 2.62 -9.26
N LYS A 47 -8.05 3.04 -9.54
CA LYS A 47 -8.85 2.52 -10.65
C LYS A 47 -8.21 2.84 -12.00
N SER A 48 -7.61 4.03 -12.13
CA SER A 48 -6.97 4.44 -13.38
C SER A 48 -5.54 3.91 -13.51
N GLU A 49 -4.82 3.79 -12.40
CA GLU A 49 -3.44 3.32 -12.39
C GLU A 49 -3.16 2.65 -11.04
N GLU A 50 -3.23 1.33 -11.00
CA GLU A 50 -3.03 0.57 -9.77
C GLU A 50 -1.57 0.64 -9.31
N PRO A 51 -1.29 1.15 -8.08
CA PRO A 51 0.06 1.15 -7.56
C PRO A 51 0.44 -0.22 -7.00
N ASP A 52 1.71 -0.42 -6.75
CA ASP A 52 2.20 -1.61 -6.05
C ASP A 52 2.00 -1.48 -4.55
N VAL A 53 2.25 -0.28 -4.02
CA VAL A 53 2.18 0.04 -2.59
C VAL A 53 1.44 1.36 -2.39
N MET A 54 0.50 1.36 -1.48
CA MET A 54 -0.20 2.56 -1.03
C MET A 54 0.30 2.93 0.36
N VAL A 55 0.66 4.19 0.58
CA VAL A 55 0.96 4.73 1.90
C VAL A 55 -0.21 5.62 2.29
N LEU A 56 -0.94 5.23 3.31
CA LEU A 56 -2.28 5.75 3.61
C LEU A 56 -2.35 6.35 5.01
N ASP A 57 -2.82 7.59 5.11
CA ASP A 57 -3.15 8.21 6.38
C ASP A 57 -4.57 7.79 6.79
N LEU A 58 -4.78 7.59 8.09
CA LEU A 58 -6.09 7.16 8.60
C LEU A 58 -7.07 8.33 8.75
N LYS A 59 -6.59 9.47 9.22
CA LYS A 59 -7.48 10.60 9.51
C LYS A 59 -7.45 11.64 8.40
N MET A 60 -8.47 11.60 7.58
CA MET A 60 -8.68 12.52 6.47
C MET A 60 -10.14 12.96 6.46
N PRO A 61 -10.45 14.17 5.98
CA PRO A 61 -11.84 14.57 5.81
C PRO A 61 -12.51 13.72 4.72
N GLY A 62 -13.81 13.48 4.87
CA GLY A 62 -14.57 12.65 3.95
C GLY A 62 -14.39 11.17 4.26
N LEU A 63 -13.98 10.40 3.26
CA LEU A 63 -13.81 8.96 3.40
C LEU A 63 -12.60 8.65 4.30
N HIS A 64 -12.88 7.97 5.42
CA HIS A 64 -11.87 7.63 6.42
C HIS A 64 -10.86 6.60 5.88
N GLY A 65 -9.61 6.71 6.32
CA GLY A 65 -8.55 5.81 5.85
C GLY A 65 -8.84 4.32 6.08
N MET A 66 -9.49 3.95 7.18
CA MET A 66 -9.88 2.55 7.40
C MET A 66 -10.85 2.05 6.33
N ASP A 67 -11.76 2.92 5.89
CA ASP A 67 -12.71 2.56 4.84
C ASP A 67 -12.00 2.39 3.49
N VAL A 68 -11.00 3.22 3.23
CA VAL A 68 -10.15 3.08 2.04
C VAL A 68 -9.43 1.73 2.09
N LEU A 69 -8.85 1.38 3.24
CA LEU A 69 -8.16 0.10 3.42
C LEU A 69 -9.09 -1.08 3.13
N LYS A 70 -10.31 -1.04 3.68
CA LYS A 70 -11.31 -2.09 3.43
C LYS A 70 -11.61 -2.26 1.94
N GLU A 71 -11.86 -1.14 1.26
CA GLU A 71 -12.17 -1.15 -0.18
C GLU A 71 -10.99 -1.68 -1.00
N ILE A 72 -9.78 -1.26 -0.67
CA ILE A 72 -8.57 -1.69 -1.37
C ILE A 72 -8.36 -3.20 -1.19
N ARG A 73 -8.48 -3.71 0.04
CA ARG A 73 -8.31 -5.15 0.29
C ARG A 73 -9.31 -5.98 -0.49
N LYS A 74 -10.52 -5.49 -0.60
CA LYS A 74 -11.61 -6.18 -1.29
C LYS A 74 -11.43 -6.19 -2.81
N ALA A 75 -11.09 -5.03 -3.37
CA ALA A 75 -11.04 -4.83 -4.82
C ALA A 75 -9.65 -5.07 -5.43
N TYR A 76 -8.58 -4.89 -4.68
CA TYR A 76 -7.20 -4.97 -5.16
C TYR A 76 -6.34 -5.80 -4.21
N PRO A 77 -6.54 -7.11 -4.19
CA PRO A 77 -5.92 -7.98 -3.17
C PRO A 77 -4.40 -8.05 -3.24
N ASN A 78 -3.79 -7.72 -4.37
CA ASN A 78 -2.34 -7.75 -4.52
C ASN A 78 -1.65 -6.44 -4.13
N MET A 79 -2.42 -5.37 -3.95
CA MET A 79 -1.85 -4.09 -3.55
C MET A 79 -1.48 -4.13 -2.07
N GLN A 80 -0.27 -3.70 -1.75
CA GLN A 80 0.16 -3.60 -0.35
C GLN A 80 -0.17 -2.23 0.20
N VAL A 81 -0.64 -2.18 1.45
CA VAL A 81 -1.00 -0.92 2.09
C VAL A 81 -0.18 -0.75 3.38
N ILE A 82 0.54 0.37 3.46
CA ILE A 82 1.26 0.78 4.67
C ILE A 82 0.49 1.97 5.25
N ILE A 83 0.14 1.89 6.53
CA ILE A 83 -0.50 3.01 7.22
C ILE A 83 0.60 3.94 7.76
N LEU A 84 0.48 5.24 7.48
CA LEU A 84 1.39 6.25 8.01
C LEU A 84 0.54 7.39 8.56
N THR A 85 0.42 7.47 9.88
CA THR A 85 -0.50 8.42 10.52
C THR A 85 0.10 9.03 11.79
N GLY A 86 -0.27 10.28 12.07
CA GLY A 86 0.08 10.97 13.31
C GLY A 86 -0.97 10.81 14.41
N HIS A 87 -2.09 10.18 14.09
CA HIS A 87 -3.27 10.15 14.98
C HIS A 87 -3.77 8.75 15.34
N GLY A 88 -3.01 7.72 15.02
CA GLY A 88 -3.42 6.34 15.25
C GLY A 88 -3.24 5.90 16.70
N THR A 89 -4.23 5.15 17.22
CA THR A 89 -4.17 4.50 18.52
C THR A 89 -3.70 3.05 18.32
N GLU A 90 -3.40 2.35 19.43
CA GLU A 90 -3.11 0.92 19.37
C GLU A 90 -4.28 0.13 18.78
N LYS A 91 -5.48 0.57 19.07
CA LYS A 91 -6.71 -0.04 18.55
C LYS A 91 -6.80 0.12 17.03
N ASP A 92 -6.43 1.30 16.53
CA ASP A 92 -6.36 1.56 15.09
C ASP A 92 -5.32 0.68 14.43
N GLU A 93 -4.18 0.49 15.07
CA GLU A 93 -3.12 -0.38 14.56
C GLU A 93 -3.60 -1.82 14.45
N GLU A 94 -4.24 -2.34 15.50
CA GLU A 94 -4.79 -3.70 15.50
C GLU A 94 -5.83 -3.87 14.41
N GLU A 95 -6.72 -2.90 14.25
CA GLU A 95 -7.75 -2.94 13.21
C GLU A 95 -7.14 -2.90 11.81
N ALA A 96 -6.16 -2.04 11.58
CA ALA A 96 -5.49 -1.95 10.27
C ALA A 96 -4.80 -3.27 9.92
N ARG A 97 -4.13 -3.91 10.87
CA ARG A 97 -3.49 -5.20 10.65
C ARG A 97 -4.51 -6.29 10.36
N ARG A 98 -5.59 -6.31 11.11
CA ARG A 98 -6.69 -7.27 10.90
C ARG A 98 -7.33 -7.10 9.52
N LEU A 99 -7.42 -5.87 9.03
CA LEU A 99 -7.96 -5.56 7.71
C LEU A 99 -6.97 -5.80 6.57
N GLY A 100 -5.78 -6.27 6.88
CA GLY A 100 -4.80 -6.64 5.87
C GLY A 100 -3.79 -5.56 5.51
N GLY A 101 -3.62 -4.53 6.36
CA GLY A 101 -2.53 -3.58 6.20
C GLY A 101 -1.19 -4.29 6.37
N PHE A 102 -0.22 -3.97 5.50
CA PHE A 102 1.11 -4.58 5.56
C PHE A 102 1.87 -4.16 6.82
N ASP A 103 1.88 -2.87 7.09
CA ASP A 103 2.51 -2.35 8.29
C ASP A 103 1.84 -1.05 8.73
N PHE A 104 2.17 -0.62 9.94
CA PHE A 104 1.60 0.58 10.56
C PHE A 104 2.75 1.43 11.13
N LEU A 105 2.93 2.62 10.58
CA LEU A 105 3.97 3.55 11.00
C LEU A 105 3.36 4.83 11.57
N ARG A 106 4.02 5.41 12.56
CA ARG A 106 3.57 6.67 13.16
C ARG A 106 4.41 7.83 12.64
N LYS A 107 3.77 8.96 12.37
CA LYS A 107 4.48 10.20 12.03
C LYS A 107 5.11 10.81 13.29
N PRO A 108 6.31 11.40 13.20
CA PRO A 108 7.16 11.44 12.01
C PRO A 108 7.87 10.10 11.81
N ALA A 109 7.88 9.61 10.59
CA ALA A 109 8.58 8.38 10.26
C ALA A 109 9.91 8.71 9.58
N ASP A 110 10.94 7.96 9.93
CA ASP A 110 12.23 8.08 9.27
C ASP A 110 12.10 7.67 7.80
N ILE A 111 12.69 8.46 6.90
CA ILE A 111 12.56 8.20 5.46
C ILE A 111 13.16 6.85 5.06
N GLU A 112 14.27 6.48 5.65
CA GLU A 112 14.91 5.19 5.32
C GLU A 112 14.06 4.02 5.83
N THR A 113 13.41 4.18 6.98
CA THR A 113 12.47 3.18 7.50
C THR A 113 11.29 3.02 6.55
N LEU A 114 10.71 4.11 6.09
CA LEU A 114 9.59 4.06 5.15
C LEU A 114 9.99 3.42 3.82
N VAL A 115 11.13 3.80 3.26
CA VAL A 115 11.65 3.20 2.03
C VAL A 115 11.85 1.70 2.21
N GLY A 116 12.43 1.29 3.34
CA GLY A 116 12.60 -0.13 3.66
C GLY A 116 11.29 -0.89 3.69
N LYS A 117 10.26 -0.31 4.33
CA LYS A 117 8.93 -0.92 4.39
C LYS A 117 8.26 -1.01 3.02
N ILE A 118 8.43 0.01 2.20
CA ILE A 118 7.90 -0.01 0.82
C ILE A 118 8.54 -1.15 0.02
N LYS A 119 9.85 -1.32 0.13
CA LYS A 119 10.56 -2.40 -0.54
C LYS A 119 10.15 -3.78 -0.04
N GLU A 120 10.00 -3.94 1.29
CA GLU A 120 9.51 -5.18 1.89
C GLU A 120 8.11 -5.52 1.39
N ALA A 121 7.22 -4.55 1.37
CA ALA A 121 5.85 -4.73 0.89
C ALA A 121 5.83 -5.15 -0.58
N TYR A 122 6.66 -4.52 -1.40
CA TYR A 122 6.78 -4.87 -2.80
C TYR A 122 7.31 -6.31 -2.98
N SER A 123 8.31 -6.70 -2.20
CA SER A 123 8.86 -8.06 -2.22
C SER A 123 7.80 -9.10 -1.87
N GLU A 124 6.98 -8.82 -0.85
CA GLU A 124 5.88 -9.69 -0.46
C GLU A 124 4.88 -9.86 -1.60
N LYS A 125 4.55 -8.78 -2.28
CA LYS A 125 3.67 -8.82 -3.44
C LYS A 125 4.22 -9.73 -4.53
N LEU A 126 5.53 -9.61 -4.83
CA LEU A 126 6.18 -10.43 -5.84
C LEU A 126 6.24 -11.91 -5.45
N GLU A 127 6.53 -12.21 -4.19
CA GLU A 127 6.58 -13.59 -3.71
C GLU A 127 5.24 -14.29 -3.86
N ARG A 128 4.15 -13.59 -3.54
CA ARG A 128 2.80 -14.13 -3.70
C ARG A 128 2.47 -14.40 -5.16
N ALA A 129 2.85 -13.50 -6.05
CA ALA A 129 2.65 -13.67 -7.48
C ALA A 129 3.44 -14.87 -8.02
N LEU A 130 4.71 -15.01 -7.60
CA LEU A 130 5.56 -16.13 -8.01
C LEU A 130 5.02 -17.47 -7.47
N THR A 131 4.54 -17.48 -6.23
CA THR A 131 3.94 -18.69 -5.64
C THR A 131 2.71 -19.14 -6.42
N ALA A 132 1.84 -18.20 -6.78
CA ALA A 132 0.65 -18.48 -7.56
C ALA A 132 1.01 -19.07 -8.94
N ILE A 133 2.02 -18.51 -9.60
CA ILE A 133 2.52 -19.01 -10.89
C ILE A 133 3.07 -20.43 -10.74
N ALA A 134 3.85 -20.69 -9.69
CA ALA A 134 4.42 -22.01 -9.43
C ALA A 134 3.32 -23.08 -9.28
N PHE A 135 2.28 -22.79 -8.51
CA PHE A 135 1.15 -23.70 -8.36
C PHE A 135 0.43 -23.93 -9.69
N ALA A 136 0.26 -22.89 -10.47
CA ALA A 136 -0.39 -22.99 -11.77
C ALA A 136 0.43 -23.88 -12.73
N GLU A 137 1.74 -23.73 -12.75
CA GLU A 137 2.65 -24.53 -13.59
C GLU A 137 2.65 -26.00 -13.20
N GLU A 138 2.42 -26.30 -11.93
CA GLU A 138 2.31 -27.66 -11.42
C GLU A 138 0.92 -28.26 -11.64
N GLY A 139 0.02 -27.53 -12.29
CA GLY A 139 -1.35 -27.97 -12.53
C GLY A 139 -2.31 -27.72 -11.36
N GLU A 140 -1.90 -26.93 -10.38
CA GLU A 140 -2.69 -26.62 -9.20
C GLU A 140 -3.39 -25.26 -9.31
N PHE A 141 -4.12 -25.06 -10.41
CA PHE A 141 -4.78 -23.77 -10.69
C PHE A 141 -5.78 -23.35 -9.61
N GLU A 142 -6.49 -24.28 -9.01
CA GLU A 142 -7.43 -23.95 -7.95
C GLU A 142 -6.72 -23.41 -6.71
N THR A 143 -5.59 -24.00 -6.35
CA THR A 143 -4.78 -23.54 -5.24
C THR A 143 -4.22 -22.15 -5.53
N ALA A 144 -3.72 -21.92 -6.74
CA ALA A 144 -3.21 -20.62 -7.17
C ALA A 144 -4.29 -19.53 -7.08
N ARG A 145 -5.49 -19.82 -7.56
CA ARG A 145 -6.62 -18.89 -7.47
C ARG A 145 -6.98 -18.58 -6.02
N LYS A 146 -6.95 -19.57 -5.16
CA LYS A 146 -7.26 -19.39 -3.75
C LYS A 146 -6.25 -18.47 -3.08
N ILE A 147 -4.97 -18.65 -3.36
CA ILE A 147 -3.91 -17.80 -2.83
C ILE A 147 -4.12 -16.33 -3.23
N ILE A 148 -4.42 -16.10 -4.50
CA ILE A 148 -4.68 -14.74 -5.02
C ILE A 148 -5.92 -14.13 -4.37
N LYS A 149 -6.99 -14.91 -4.20
CA LYS A 149 -8.25 -14.44 -3.59
C LYS A 149 -8.15 -14.16 -2.10
N GLU A 150 -7.30 -14.87 -1.39
CA GLU A 150 -7.09 -14.63 0.05
C GLU A 150 -6.52 -13.24 0.33
N GLU A 151 -6.03 -12.57 -0.69
CA GLU A 151 -5.61 -11.17 -0.61
C GLU A 151 -6.79 -10.18 -0.54
N GLU A 152 -7.98 -10.66 -0.86
CA GLU A 152 -9.18 -9.79 -0.88
C GLU A 152 -9.68 -9.48 0.52
#